data_504c18cda4be5a55d64c1311d0323426
#
_entry.id   504c18cda4be5a55d64c1311d0323426
#
_cell.length_a   1.000
_cell.length_b   1.000
_cell.length_c   1.000
_cell.angle_alpha   90.00
_cell.angle_beta   90.00
_cell.angle_gamma   90.00
#
_symmetry.space_group_name_H-M   'P 1'
#
loop_
_entity.id
_entity.type
_entity.pdbx_description
1 polymer ?
#
loop_
_entity_poly.entity_id
_entity_poly.type
_entity_poly.pdbx_seq_one_letter_code
_entity_poly.pdbx_strand_id
1 'polypeptide(L)' 'MAQYVVREHDRGRTLAEILEDKYVVNRLSPEQRKRLLDRPEIIQAVGRDTAEAAKAAVVPS' A
#
# COMPACT_ATOMS: atom_id res chain seq x y z
N MET A 1 -9.65 2.51 -8.25
CA MET A 1 -9.24 1.89 -6.96
C MET A 1 -7.79 2.18 -6.60
N ALA A 2 -6.86 2.06 -7.54
CA ALA A 2 -5.45 2.38 -7.25
C ALA A 2 -5.26 3.80 -6.73
N GLN A 3 -5.96 4.76 -7.30
CA GLN A 3 -5.88 6.16 -6.86
C GLN A 3 -6.34 6.32 -5.41
N TYR A 4 -7.37 5.58 -5.03
CA TYR A 4 -7.85 5.61 -3.66
C TYR A 4 -6.78 5.08 -2.70
N VAL A 5 -6.18 3.97 -3.05
CA VAL A 5 -5.14 3.34 -2.21
C VAL A 5 -3.94 4.28 -2.05
N VAL A 6 -3.47 4.86 -3.15
CA VAL A 6 -2.33 5.79 -3.10
C VAL A 6 -2.67 7.01 -2.25
N ARG A 7 -3.87 7.55 -2.42
CA ARG A 7 -4.30 8.72 -1.65
C ARG A 7 -4.33 8.42 -0.14
N GLU A 8 -4.90 7.27 0.23
CA GLU A 8 -5.00 6.92 1.64
C GLU A 8 -3.62 6.60 2.22
N HIS A 9 -2.74 6.01 1.41
CA HIS A 9 -1.37 5.78 1.82
C HIS A 9 -0.65 7.11 2.07
N ASP A 10 -0.85 8.09 1.21
CA ASP A 10 -0.24 9.41 1.36
C ASP A 10 -0.77 10.14 2.61
N ARG A 11 -1.94 9.77 3.08
CA ARG A 11 -2.49 10.31 4.33
C ARG A 11 -1.91 9.69 5.57
N GLY A 12 -1.02 8.72 5.41
CA GLY A 12 -0.35 8.07 6.53
C GLY A 12 -0.92 6.71 6.92
N ARG A 13 -1.89 6.19 6.16
CA ARG A 13 -2.41 4.85 6.41
C ARG A 13 -1.48 3.79 5.84
N THR A 14 -1.34 2.68 6.53
CA THR A 14 -0.55 1.57 6.00
C THR A 14 -1.32 0.86 4.89
N LEU A 15 -0.58 0.21 3.99
CA LEU A 15 -1.20 -0.54 2.92
C LEU A 15 -2.10 -1.65 3.46
N ALA A 16 -1.66 -2.32 4.54
CA ALA A 16 -2.47 -3.36 5.17
C ALA A 16 -3.81 -2.81 5.67
N GLU A 17 -3.80 -1.65 6.30
CA GLU A 17 -5.03 -1.01 6.76
C GLU A 17 -5.96 -0.69 5.58
N ILE A 18 -5.40 -0.14 4.51
CA ILE A 18 -6.18 0.24 3.34
C ILE A 18 -6.82 -1.00 2.70
N LEU A 19 -6.08 -2.09 2.58
CA LEU A 19 -6.58 -3.31 1.96
C LEU A 19 -7.65 -3.99 2.82
N GLU A 20 -7.68 -3.73 4.11
CA GLU A 20 -8.71 -4.24 5.01
C GLU A 20 -9.88 -3.29 5.16
N ASP A 21 -9.80 -2.11 4.58
CA ASP A 21 -10.90 -1.14 4.58
C ASP A 21 -12.13 -1.76 3.92
N LYS A 22 -13.28 -1.55 4.55
CA LYS A 22 -14.54 -2.06 4.02
C LYS A 22 -14.80 -1.61 2.60
N TYR A 23 -14.41 -0.40 2.26
CA TYR A 23 -14.56 0.14 0.92
C TYR A 23 -13.82 -0.73 -0.10
N VAL A 24 -12.59 -1.10 0.23
CA VAL A 24 -11.77 -1.94 -0.64
C VAL A 24 -12.28 -3.37 -0.65
N VAL A 25 -12.58 -3.92 0.53
CA VAL A 25 -13.06 -5.31 0.65
C VAL A 25 -14.37 -5.51 -0.10
N ASN A 26 -15.26 -4.53 -0.04
CA ASN A 26 -16.56 -4.62 -0.71
C ASN A 26 -16.47 -4.46 -2.23
N ARG A 27 -15.42 -3.83 -2.72
CA ARG A 27 -15.26 -3.57 -4.14
C ARG A 27 -14.35 -4.56 -4.85
N LEU A 28 -13.42 -5.17 -4.13
CA LEU A 28 -12.42 -6.03 -4.72
C LEU A 28 -12.46 -7.41 -4.06
N SER A 29 -12.43 -8.45 -4.90
CA SER A 29 -12.22 -9.81 -4.43
C SER A 29 -10.78 -9.97 -3.94
N PRO A 30 -10.46 -11.05 -3.19
CA PRO A 30 -9.07 -11.29 -2.77
C PRO A 30 -8.09 -11.33 -3.94
N GLU A 31 -8.48 -11.90 -5.06
CA GLU A 31 -7.63 -11.94 -6.25
C GLU A 31 -7.40 -10.55 -6.84
N GLN A 32 -8.45 -9.75 -6.87
CA GLN A 32 -8.34 -8.38 -7.37
C GLN A 32 -7.46 -7.53 -6.47
N ARG A 33 -7.52 -7.76 -5.17
CA ARG A 33 -6.64 -7.06 -4.23
C ARG A 33 -5.18 -7.44 -4.45
N LYS A 34 -4.91 -8.72 -4.74
CA LYS A 34 -3.57 -9.17 -5.11
C LYS A 34 -3.07 -8.49 -6.37
N ARG A 35 -3.93 -8.41 -7.38
CA ARG A 35 -3.57 -7.76 -8.65
C ARG A 35 -3.32 -6.27 -8.47
N LEU A 36 -4.05 -5.66 -7.55
CA LEU A 36 -3.85 -4.25 -7.24
C LEU A 36 -2.42 -4.00 -6.75
N LEU A 37 -1.88 -4.92 -5.98
CA LEU A 37 -0.51 -4.82 -5.46
C LEU A 37 0.55 -4.89 -6.56
N ASP A 38 0.21 -5.42 -7.73
CA ASP A 38 1.13 -5.50 -8.86
C ASP A 38 1.11 -4.24 -9.74
N ARG A 39 0.25 -3.28 -9.43
CA ARG A 39 0.19 -2.05 -10.22
C ARG A 39 1.41 -1.17 -9.94
N PRO A 40 1.99 -0.57 -11.00
CA PRO A 40 3.17 0.27 -10.83
C PRO A 40 2.98 1.40 -9.82
N GLU A 41 1.80 2.02 -9.81
CA GLU A 41 1.49 3.11 -8.88
C GLU A 41 1.56 2.65 -7.43
N ILE A 42 1.04 1.44 -7.19
CA ILE A 42 1.04 0.86 -5.86
C ILE A 42 2.44 0.42 -5.48
N ILE A 43 3.16 -0.21 -6.40
CA ILE A 43 4.53 -0.66 -6.16
C ILE A 43 5.41 0.52 -5.80
N GLN A 44 5.27 1.65 -6.49
CA GLN A 44 6.05 2.85 -6.18
C GLN A 44 5.71 3.40 -4.80
N ALA A 45 4.43 3.44 -4.45
CA ALA A 45 4.01 3.92 -3.14
C ALA A 45 4.52 3.01 -2.02
N VAL A 46 4.34 1.69 -2.19
CA VAL A 46 4.78 0.69 -1.21
C VAL A 46 6.30 0.61 -1.17
N GLY A 47 6.94 0.69 -2.33
CA GLY A 47 8.39 0.67 -2.42
C GLY A 47 9.01 1.82 -1.64
N ARG A 48 8.39 3.00 -1.72
CA ARG A 48 8.84 4.15 -0.97
C ARG A 48 8.71 3.92 0.54
N ASP A 49 7.55 3.38 0.95
CA ASP A 49 7.28 3.05 2.35
C ASP A 49 8.26 1.98 2.85
N THR A 50 8.49 0.96 2.03
CA THR A 50 9.43 -0.11 2.36
C THR A 50 10.86 0.43 2.43
N ALA A 51 11.23 1.33 1.54
CA ALA A 51 12.55 1.94 1.55
C ALA A 51 12.77 2.75 2.82
N GLU A 52 11.78 3.50 3.24
CA GLU A 52 11.87 4.28 4.47
C GLU A 52 11.93 3.37 5.70
N ALA A 53 11.13 2.29 5.70
CA ALA A 53 11.16 1.32 6.77
C ALA A 53 12.51 0.62 6.82
N ALA A 54 13.09 0.30 5.67
CA ALA A 54 14.41 -0.31 5.59
C ALA A 54 15.48 0.64 6.10
N LYS A 55 15.38 1.91 5.74
CA LYS A 55 16.32 2.91 6.25
C LYS A 55 16.24 3.08 7.75
N ALA A 56 15.02 3.00 8.29
CA ALA A 56 14.81 3.10 9.73
C ALA A 56 15.31 1.85 10.45
N ALA A 57 15.23 0.70 9.79
CA ALA A 57 15.68 -0.57 10.35
C ALA A 57 17.20 -0.74 10.23
N VAL A 58 17.80 -0.20 9.16
CA VAL A 58 19.24 -0.19 9.01
C VAL A 58 19.79 0.95 9.84
N VAL A 59 20.07 0.65 11.07
CA VAL A 59 20.68 1.64 11.96
C VAL A 59 22.14 1.77 11.53
N PRO A 60 22.55 2.93 11.05
CA PRO A 60 23.96 3.13 10.81
C PRO A 60 24.67 3.08 12.15
N SER A 61 25.41 2.08 12.31
CA SER A 61 26.24 1.96 13.50
C SER A 61 27.33 3.00 13.50
#